data_eb7017f636544cf16eef57ba5a905cd2
#
_entry.id   eb7017f636544cf16eef57ba5a905cd2
#
_cell.length_a   1.000
_cell.length_b   1.000
_cell.length_c   1.000
_cell.angle_alpha   90.00
_cell.angle_beta   90.00
_cell.angle_gamma   90.00
#
_symmetry.space_group_name_H-M   'P 1'
#
loop_
_entity.id
_entity.type
_entity.pdbx_description
1 polymer ?
#
loop_
_entity_poly.entity_id
_entity_poly.type
_entity_poly.pdbx_seq_one_letter_code
_entity_poly.pdbx_strand_id
1 'polypeptide(L)'
;IARAKKPVIVAGGGVILSGASKELKELAEYTEVPVTMTLMGLGAFPGSHKLSLGMPGMHGTYYANKSIQDSDLLVAIGMRFDDRVTGKIDAFAPHAKIIHIDIDPTSIRKNVRVDVPIVGDVKRVLTVMNKVMKEEVKEQWHEVRKAWMKQINSWKAERPLSYDRESDIIKPQYVVEKINELTKGDAIITTEVGQNQMWTAQFYKFDKPRTLLTSGGLGTMGYGFPAAIGAQLAFPNKLVVDVAGDGSIQMNIQELATAVINRLPVKVAILNNRFLGMVRQWQELFYQERYAHTRLDDTVPDFVKIAEAYNAVGLRAKRKSEVEPVLKEAFGVKRPVLMDFVIDWQEKVFPMVPAGAAIDSMLFREEEKKVEKKLKAVK
;
A
#
# COMPACT_ATOMS: atom_id res chain seq x y z
N ILE A 1 -9.24 20.11 -16.63
CA ILE A 1 -9.55 20.05 -15.19
C ILE A 1 -10.75 20.94 -14.87
N ALA A 2 -10.79 22.17 -15.36
CA ALA A 2 -11.87 23.13 -15.08
C ALA A 2 -13.29 22.63 -15.45
N ARG A 3 -13.42 21.86 -16.53
CA ARG A 3 -14.71 21.37 -17.03
C ARG A 3 -15.14 20.02 -16.46
N ALA A 4 -14.25 19.31 -15.78
CA ALA A 4 -14.52 17.98 -15.26
C ALA A 4 -15.42 18.03 -14.04
N LYS A 5 -16.45 17.18 -14.01
CA LYS A 5 -17.39 17.04 -12.89
C LYS A 5 -16.99 15.97 -11.90
N LYS A 6 -16.28 14.93 -12.38
CA LYS A 6 -15.83 13.76 -11.62
C LYS A 6 -14.32 13.50 -11.78
N PRO A 7 -13.45 14.51 -11.60
CA PRO A 7 -12.03 14.31 -11.79
C PRO A 7 -11.41 13.47 -10.66
N VAL A 8 -10.35 12.74 -10.99
CA VAL A 8 -9.50 12.01 -10.04
C VAL A 8 -8.03 12.20 -10.42
N ILE A 9 -7.18 12.49 -9.44
CA ILE A 9 -5.73 12.44 -9.61
C ILE A 9 -5.23 11.05 -9.21
N VAL A 10 -4.40 10.45 -10.07
CA VAL A 10 -3.69 9.21 -9.77
C VAL A 10 -2.20 9.53 -9.70
N ALA A 11 -1.65 9.57 -8.48
CA ALA A 11 -0.26 9.91 -8.23
C ALA A 11 0.60 8.64 -8.13
N GLY A 12 1.66 8.58 -8.93
CA GLY A 12 2.65 7.50 -8.91
C GLY A 12 3.98 7.89 -8.27
N GLY A 13 4.94 6.96 -8.33
CA GLY A 13 6.30 7.15 -7.78
C GLY A 13 7.06 8.32 -8.40
N GLY A 14 6.72 8.72 -9.64
CA GLY A 14 7.33 9.87 -10.30
C GLY A 14 7.13 11.20 -9.55
N VAL A 15 6.02 11.34 -8.82
CA VAL A 15 5.78 12.51 -7.95
C VAL A 15 6.82 12.58 -6.82
N ILE A 16 7.11 11.43 -6.19
CA ILE A 16 8.11 11.34 -5.11
C ILE A 16 9.51 11.55 -5.65
N LEU A 17 9.84 10.94 -6.79
CA LEU A 17 11.15 11.02 -7.42
C LEU A 17 11.50 12.46 -7.83
N SER A 18 10.55 13.20 -8.40
CA SER A 18 10.73 14.60 -8.79
C SER A 18 10.66 15.58 -7.60
N GLY A 19 10.27 15.12 -6.40
CA GLY A 19 10.07 15.95 -5.22
C GLY A 19 8.87 16.92 -5.36
N ALA A 20 7.80 16.47 -6.04
CA ALA A 20 6.64 17.29 -6.40
C ALA A 20 5.43 17.15 -5.44
N SER A 21 5.63 16.58 -4.25
CA SER A 21 4.53 16.34 -3.30
C SER A 21 3.83 17.62 -2.85
N LYS A 22 4.58 18.73 -2.70
CA LYS A 22 4.01 20.03 -2.35
C LYS A 22 3.12 20.58 -3.46
N GLU A 23 3.62 20.53 -4.70
CA GLU A 23 2.92 21.01 -5.89
C GLU A 23 1.67 20.15 -6.18
N LEU A 24 1.74 18.83 -5.95
CA LEU A 24 0.58 17.94 -6.02
C LEU A 24 -0.48 18.31 -4.98
N LYS A 25 -0.06 18.52 -3.75
CA LYS A 25 -0.97 18.89 -2.66
C LYS A 25 -1.66 20.22 -2.96
N GLU A 26 -0.91 21.22 -3.42
CA GLU A 26 -1.43 22.53 -3.81
C GLU A 26 -2.47 22.40 -4.94
N LEU A 27 -2.18 21.60 -5.99
CA LEU A 27 -3.14 21.35 -7.08
C LEU A 27 -4.42 20.71 -6.54
N ALA A 28 -4.30 19.65 -5.77
CA ALA A 28 -5.44 18.91 -5.25
C ALA A 28 -6.32 19.76 -4.32
N GLU A 29 -5.71 20.52 -3.41
CA GLU A 29 -6.43 21.40 -2.49
C GLU A 29 -7.10 22.57 -3.21
N TYR A 30 -6.39 23.23 -4.14
CA TYR A 30 -6.93 24.34 -4.91
C TYR A 30 -8.11 23.91 -5.79
N THR A 31 -8.01 22.76 -6.42
CA THR A 31 -9.03 22.26 -7.35
C THR A 31 -10.04 21.32 -6.71
N GLU A 32 -9.91 20.99 -5.43
CA GLU A 32 -10.73 20.01 -4.70
C GLU A 32 -10.86 18.64 -5.41
N VAL A 33 -9.80 18.21 -6.10
CA VAL A 33 -9.75 16.92 -6.78
C VAL A 33 -9.24 15.84 -5.83
N PRO A 34 -9.98 14.73 -5.65
CA PRO A 34 -9.52 13.59 -4.85
C PRO A 34 -8.28 12.93 -5.47
N VAL A 35 -7.41 12.43 -4.60
CA VAL A 35 -6.12 11.83 -4.96
C VAL A 35 -6.07 10.38 -4.52
N THR A 36 -5.76 9.48 -5.44
CA THR A 36 -5.35 8.11 -5.15
C THR A 36 -3.87 7.92 -5.50
N MET A 37 -3.18 7.07 -4.76
CA MET A 37 -1.74 6.89 -4.88
C MET A 37 -1.41 5.44 -5.20
N THR A 38 -0.67 5.19 -6.29
CA THR A 38 -0.16 3.84 -6.55
C THR A 38 0.74 3.36 -5.39
N LEU A 39 1.03 2.07 -5.30
CA LEU A 39 1.93 1.54 -4.26
C LEU A 39 3.22 2.35 -4.15
N MET A 40 3.87 2.65 -5.29
CA MET A 40 5.10 3.46 -5.32
C MET A 40 4.84 4.96 -5.11
N GLY A 41 3.60 5.40 -5.16
CA GLY A 41 3.18 6.78 -4.93
C GLY A 41 2.72 7.07 -3.50
N LEU A 42 2.61 6.07 -2.62
CA LEU A 42 2.19 6.26 -1.25
C LEU A 42 3.11 7.26 -0.52
N GLY A 43 2.50 8.27 0.11
CA GLY A 43 3.21 9.40 0.71
C GLY A 43 3.47 10.58 -0.26
N ALA A 44 3.20 10.45 -1.56
CA ALA A 44 3.24 11.58 -2.49
C ALA A 44 2.20 12.66 -2.13
N PHE A 45 1.08 12.22 -1.59
CA PHE A 45 0.02 13.04 -1.01
C PHE A 45 -0.30 12.49 0.38
N PRO A 46 -0.61 13.33 1.40
CA PRO A 46 -0.85 12.81 2.75
C PRO A 46 -2.01 11.81 2.78
N GLY A 47 -1.74 10.60 3.30
CA GLY A 47 -2.73 9.52 3.39
C GLY A 47 -3.90 9.84 4.34
N SER A 48 -3.66 10.70 5.34
CA SER A 48 -4.68 11.17 6.29
C SER A 48 -5.55 12.32 5.76
N HIS A 49 -5.20 12.91 4.61
CA HIS A 49 -5.91 14.06 4.06
C HIS A 49 -7.33 13.68 3.59
N LYS A 50 -8.33 14.59 3.77
CA LYS A 50 -9.74 14.37 3.38
C LYS A 50 -9.94 13.97 1.91
N LEU A 51 -9.09 14.49 1.01
CA LEU A 51 -9.10 14.16 -0.42
C LEU A 51 -8.37 12.85 -0.75
N SER A 52 -7.69 12.21 0.20
CA SER A 52 -7.00 10.95 -0.04
C SER A 52 -7.98 9.79 -0.20
N LEU A 53 -7.76 8.99 -1.24
CA LEU A 53 -8.53 7.78 -1.54
C LEU A 53 -7.74 6.50 -1.22
N GLY A 54 -6.51 6.62 -0.71
CA GLY A 54 -5.63 5.47 -0.51
C GLY A 54 -5.07 4.92 -1.84
N MET A 55 -4.78 3.63 -1.86
CA MET A 55 -4.19 2.94 -3.02
C MET A 55 -5.27 2.42 -3.98
N PRO A 56 -5.11 2.51 -5.32
CA PRO A 56 -5.97 1.90 -6.32
C PRO A 56 -5.44 0.54 -6.77
N GLY A 57 -6.22 -0.17 -7.56
CA GLY A 57 -5.83 -1.38 -8.26
C GLY A 57 -6.24 -2.68 -7.55
N MET A 58 -5.48 -3.76 -7.79
CA MET A 58 -5.83 -5.13 -7.36
C MET A 58 -6.18 -5.23 -5.87
N HIS A 59 -5.39 -4.60 -5.00
CA HIS A 59 -5.61 -4.53 -3.56
C HIS A 59 -5.94 -3.11 -3.09
N GLY A 60 -6.48 -2.30 -4.01
CA GLY A 60 -6.89 -0.93 -3.75
C GLY A 60 -8.13 -0.83 -2.87
N THR A 61 -8.39 0.36 -2.37
CA THR A 61 -9.64 0.62 -1.66
C THR A 61 -10.83 0.60 -2.63
N TYR A 62 -12.00 0.18 -2.15
CA TYR A 62 -13.24 0.18 -2.94
C TYR A 62 -13.50 1.56 -3.56
N TYR A 63 -13.42 2.59 -2.75
CA TYR A 63 -13.70 3.95 -3.18
C TYR A 63 -12.65 4.53 -4.13
N ALA A 64 -11.38 4.11 -4.08
CA ALA A 64 -10.37 4.52 -5.06
C ALA A 64 -10.67 3.91 -6.44
N ASN A 65 -10.94 2.61 -6.49
CA ASN A 65 -11.25 1.91 -7.73
C ASN A 65 -12.57 2.40 -8.34
N LYS A 66 -13.62 2.58 -7.53
CA LYS A 66 -14.90 3.15 -7.99
C LYS A 66 -14.72 4.58 -8.50
N SER A 67 -13.90 5.39 -7.83
CA SER A 67 -13.64 6.76 -8.27
C SER A 67 -12.94 6.81 -9.62
N ILE A 68 -11.96 5.94 -9.86
CA ILE A 68 -11.31 5.81 -11.17
C ILE A 68 -12.33 5.38 -12.23
N GLN A 69 -13.12 4.35 -11.93
CA GLN A 69 -14.04 3.74 -12.90
C GLN A 69 -15.15 4.69 -13.33
N ASP A 70 -15.68 5.49 -12.41
CA ASP A 70 -16.81 6.41 -12.64
C ASP A 70 -16.36 7.85 -12.99
N SER A 71 -15.04 8.08 -13.10
CA SER A 71 -14.48 9.41 -13.40
C SER A 71 -14.75 9.86 -14.84
N ASP A 72 -14.86 11.18 -15.04
CA ASP A 72 -14.89 11.81 -16.36
C ASP A 72 -13.53 12.38 -16.79
N LEU A 73 -12.59 12.46 -15.82
CA LEU A 73 -11.21 12.88 -16.03
C LEU A 73 -10.28 12.17 -15.07
N LEU A 74 -9.24 11.54 -15.60
CA LEU A 74 -8.08 11.07 -14.85
C LEU A 74 -6.88 11.99 -15.11
N VAL A 75 -6.25 12.48 -14.05
CA VAL A 75 -4.96 13.17 -14.12
C VAL A 75 -3.91 12.22 -13.57
N ALA A 76 -3.26 11.47 -14.45
CA ALA A 76 -2.23 10.50 -14.10
C ALA A 76 -0.87 11.20 -14.04
N ILE A 77 -0.22 11.17 -12.88
CA ILE A 77 0.99 11.95 -12.61
C ILE A 77 2.11 11.00 -12.15
N GLY A 78 3.13 10.84 -13.02
CA GLY A 78 4.31 10.02 -12.71
C GLY A 78 3.97 8.56 -12.41
N MET A 79 3.05 7.97 -13.20
CA MET A 79 2.63 6.57 -13.09
C MET A 79 2.54 5.94 -14.49
N ARG A 80 2.82 4.65 -14.61
CA ARG A 80 2.94 3.95 -15.89
C ARG A 80 1.73 3.08 -16.30
N PHE A 81 0.60 3.18 -15.62
CA PHE A 81 -0.58 2.34 -15.85
C PHE A 81 -0.25 0.83 -15.85
N ASP A 82 0.34 0.39 -14.76
CA ASP A 82 0.68 -1.00 -14.50
C ASP A 82 -0.59 -1.88 -14.42
N ASP A 83 -0.47 -3.16 -14.80
CA ASP A 83 -1.60 -4.09 -14.78
C ASP A 83 -2.20 -4.30 -13.38
N ARG A 84 -1.38 -4.15 -12.33
CA ARG A 84 -1.85 -4.19 -10.93
C ARG A 84 -2.72 -3.00 -10.56
N VAL A 85 -2.66 -1.91 -11.33
CA VAL A 85 -3.50 -0.72 -11.15
C VAL A 85 -4.70 -0.74 -12.09
N THR A 86 -4.49 -1.13 -13.36
CA THR A 86 -5.54 -1.04 -14.39
C THR A 86 -6.52 -2.21 -14.36
N GLY A 87 -6.08 -3.41 -13.93
CA GLY A 87 -6.83 -4.62 -14.20
C GLY A 87 -7.04 -4.79 -15.72
N LYS A 88 -8.24 -5.19 -16.14
CA LYS A 88 -8.60 -5.34 -17.55
C LYS A 88 -8.56 -3.98 -18.26
N ILE A 89 -7.60 -3.79 -19.17
CA ILE A 89 -7.33 -2.51 -19.83
C ILE A 89 -8.55 -1.98 -20.57
N ASP A 90 -9.25 -2.81 -21.34
CA ASP A 90 -10.42 -2.40 -22.13
C ASP A 90 -11.61 -1.91 -21.27
N ALA A 91 -11.60 -2.25 -19.99
CA ALA A 91 -12.62 -1.84 -19.03
C ALA A 91 -12.15 -0.74 -18.07
N PHE A 92 -10.91 -0.27 -18.20
CA PHE A 92 -10.33 0.70 -17.29
C PHE A 92 -10.80 2.12 -17.60
N ALA A 93 -11.45 2.76 -16.62
CA ALA A 93 -11.90 4.16 -16.68
C ALA A 93 -12.61 4.52 -18.00
N PRO A 94 -13.67 3.78 -18.41
CA PRO A 94 -14.21 3.82 -19.77
C PRO A 94 -14.81 5.19 -20.17
N HIS A 95 -15.13 6.03 -19.19
CA HIS A 95 -15.73 7.35 -19.40
C HIS A 95 -14.76 8.51 -19.27
N ALA A 96 -13.54 8.24 -18.79
CA ALA A 96 -12.58 9.28 -18.47
C ALA A 96 -11.79 9.74 -19.71
N LYS A 97 -11.60 11.05 -19.83
CA LYS A 97 -10.44 11.60 -20.53
C LYS A 97 -9.21 11.45 -19.65
N ILE A 98 -8.05 11.24 -20.26
CA ILE A 98 -6.81 10.99 -19.52
C ILE A 98 -5.78 12.07 -19.86
N ILE A 99 -5.37 12.83 -18.83
CA ILE A 99 -4.15 13.64 -18.86
C ILE A 99 -3.04 12.78 -18.26
N HIS A 100 -1.95 12.56 -18.98
CA HIS A 100 -0.83 11.76 -18.50
C HIS A 100 0.46 12.58 -18.49
N ILE A 101 1.00 12.79 -17.29
CA ILE A 101 2.25 13.52 -17.04
C ILE A 101 3.30 12.50 -16.65
N ASP A 102 4.31 12.31 -17.48
CA ASP A 102 5.44 11.42 -17.20
C ASP A 102 6.73 11.97 -17.82
N ILE A 103 7.87 11.67 -17.21
CA ILE A 103 9.18 12.06 -17.75
C ILE A 103 9.60 11.13 -18.89
N ASP A 104 9.12 9.88 -18.88
CA ASP A 104 9.44 8.88 -19.88
C ASP A 104 8.40 8.91 -21.02
N PRO A 105 8.79 9.38 -22.23
CA PRO A 105 7.88 9.42 -23.37
C PRO A 105 7.39 8.03 -23.80
N THR A 106 8.12 6.95 -23.47
CA THR A 106 7.74 5.58 -23.83
C THR A 106 6.63 5.03 -22.95
N SER A 107 6.41 5.61 -21.79
CA SER A 107 5.28 5.29 -20.89
C SER A 107 3.95 5.89 -21.36
N ILE A 108 4.01 6.98 -22.15
CA ILE A 108 2.82 7.65 -22.67
C ILE A 108 2.12 6.79 -23.73
N ARG A 109 0.82 6.51 -23.54
CA ARG A 109 0.00 5.68 -24.45
C ARG A 109 0.47 4.22 -24.58
N LYS A 110 1.32 3.74 -23.67
CA LYS A 110 1.81 2.36 -23.72
C LYS A 110 0.70 1.35 -23.43
N ASN A 111 -0.06 1.56 -22.38
CA ASN A 111 -1.07 0.61 -21.91
C ASN A 111 -2.50 1.13 -22.05
N VAL A 112 -2.73 2.43 -21.93
CA VAL A 112 -4.05 3.05 -22.01
C VAL A 112 -4.06 4.21 -23.00
N ARG A 113 -5.24 4.53 -23.53
CA ARG A 113 -5.42 5.74 -24.35
C ARG A 113 -5.16 6.97 -23.49
N VAL A 114 -4.46 7.96 -24.05
CA VAL A 114 -4.18 9.25 -23.42
C VAL A 114 -4.66 10.36 -24.32
N ASP A 115 -5.52 11.23 -23.79
CA ASP A 115 -6.08 12.38 -24.54
C ASP A 115 -5.11 13.57 -24.52
N VAL A 116 -4.50 13.86 -23.37
CA VAL A 116 -3.55 14.96 -23.21
C VAL A 116 -2.23 14.41 -22.65
N PRO A 117 -1.24 14.12 -23.51
CA PRO A 117 0.09 13.71 -23.08
C PRO A 117 0.94 14.93 -22.71
N ILE A 118 1.66 14.85 -21.60
CA ILE A 118 2.63 15.86 -21.18
C ILE A 118 3.92 15.12 -20.78
N VAL A 119 4.94 15.24 -21.63
CA VAL A 119 6.28 14.69 -21.35
C VAL A 119 7.10 15.75 -20.62
N GLY A 120 7.50 15.45 -19.37
CA GLY A 120 8.28 16.39 -18.59
C GLY A 120 8.43 15.97 -17.12
N ASP A 121 9.34 16.65 -16.44
CA ASP A 121 9.51 16.51 -15.00
C ASP A 121 8.24 16.96 -14.25
N VAL A 122 7.73 16.08 -13.39
CA VAL A 122 6.45 16.30 -12.69
C VAL A 122 6.43 17.60 -11.92
N LYS A 123 7.52 17.95 -11.20
CA LYS A 123 7.56 19.17 -10.40
C LYS A 123 7.44 20.41 -11.27
N ARG A 124 8.19 20.45 -12.37
CA ARG A 124 8.14 21.58 -13.32
C ARG A 124 6.75 21.72 -13.95
N VAL A 125 6.16 20.61 -14.38
CA VAL A 125 4.81 20.60 -14.97
C VAL A 125 3.76 21.08 -13.96
N LEU A 126 3.76 20.55 -12.74
CA LEU A 126 2.80 20.94 -11.71
C LEU A 126 2.98 22.39 -11.26
N THR A 127 4.22 22.91 -11.20
CA THR A 127 4.47 24.33 -10.90
C THR A 127 3.79 25.25 -11.91
N VAL A 128 3.96 24.96 -13.22
CA VAL A 128 3.30 25.73 -14.28
C VAL A 128 1.79 25.55 -14.26
N MET A 129 1.32 24.30 -14.08
CA MET A 129 -0.11 23.99 -14.01
C MET A 129 -0.80 24.73 -12.85
N ASN A 130 -0.22 24.76 -11.66
CA ASN A 130 -0.75 25.48 -10.50
C ASN A 130 -0.85 26.99 -10.77
N LYS A 131 0.16 27.56 -11.44
CA LYS A 131 0.14 28.97 -11.83
C LYS A 131 -1.02 29.26 -12.79
N VAL A 132 -1.13 28.51 -13.89
CA VAL A 132 -2.21 28.65 -14.88
C VAL A 132 -3.59 28.48 -14.24
N MET A 133 -3.75 27.47 -13.38
CA MET A 133 -5.03 27.24 -12.69
C MET A 133 -5.45 28.45 -11.83
N LYS A 134 -4.52 29.11 -11.15
CA LYS A 134 -4.81 30.26 -10.29
C LYS A 134 -5.06 31.55 -11.06
N GLU A 135 -4.36 31.76 -12.17
CA GLU A 135 -4.42 32.99 -12.96
C GLU A 135 -5.59 33.00 -13.96
N GLU A 136 -5.82 31.87 -14.63
CA GLU A 136 -6.76 31.79 -15.76
C GLU A 136 -8.10 31.14 -15.44
N VAL A 137 -8.17 30.38 -14.33
CA VAL A 137 -9.39 29.62 -14.00
C VAL A 137 -9.96 30.10 -12.68
N LYS A 138 -11.10 30.82 -12.76
CA LYS A 138 -11.82 31.39 -11.60
C LYS A 138 -13.10 30.60 -11.28
N GLU A 139 -12.99 29.30 -11.26
CA GLU A 139 -14.13 28.40 -10.98
C GLU A 139 -14.38 28.24 -9.47
N GLN A 140 -15.63 28.05 -9.10
CA GLN A 140 -15.99 27.66 -7.73
C GLN A 140 -15.99 26.12 -7.63
N TRP A 141 -14.82 25.54 -7.46
CA TRP A 141 -14.60 24.09 -7.46
C TRP A 141 -15.50 23.35 -6.46
N HIS A 142 -15.73 23.95 -5.30
CA HIS A 142 -16.53 23.34 -4.23
C HIS A 142 -17.94 22.98 -4.73
N GLU A 143 -18.63 23.90 -5.35
CA GLU A 143 -19.99 23.67 -5.83
C GLU A 143 -20.03 22.65 -6.99
N VAL A 144 -19.08 22.78 -7.94
CA VAL A 144 -19.00 21.87 -9.10
C VAL A 144 -18.75 20.43 -8.66
N ARG A 145 -17.97 20.21 -7.60
CA ARG A 145 -17.51 18.88 -7.15
C ARG A 145 -18.23 18.33 -5.93
N LYS A 146 -19.11 19.11 -5.32
CA LYS A 146 -19.86 18.71 -4.13
C LYS A 146 -20.60 17.38 -4.28
N ALA A 147 -21.28 17.17 -5.42
CA ALA A 147 -21.98 15.92 -5.71
C ALA A 147 -21.02 14.74 -5.84
N TRP A 148 -19.87 14.96 -6.50
CA TRP A 148 -18.83 13.95 -6.66
C TRP A 148 -18.20 13.53 -5.33
N MET A 149 -17.80 14.50 -4.51
CA MET A 149 -17.24 14.22 -3.19
C MET A 149 -18.28 13.56 -2.25
N LYS A 150 -19.56 13.92 -2.36
CA LYS A 150 -20.64 13.23 -1.63
C LYS A 150 -20.73 11.75 -2.05
N GLN A 151 -20.67 11.47 -3.33
CA GLN A 151 -20.66 10.09 -3.85
C GLN A 151 -19.46 9.28 -3.35
N ILE A 152 -18.24 9.86 -3.41
CA ILE A 152 -17.03 9.22 -2.92
C ILE A 152 -17.13 8.94 -1.41
N ASN A 153 -17.63 9.90 -0.63
CA ASN A 153 -17.81 9.72 0.81
C ASN A 153 -18.86 8.64 1.13
N SER A 154 -19.89 8.50 0.31
CA SER A 154 -20.86 7.38 0.41
C SER A 154 -20.14 6.04 0.22
N TRP A 155 -19.29 5.89 -0.79
CA TRP A 155 -18.51 4.67 -1.01
C TRP A 155 -17.50 4.39 0.12
N LYS A 156 -16.88 5.45 0.69
CA LYS A 156 -16.00 5.30 1.87
C LYS A 156 -16.75 4.75 3.08
N ALA A 157 -17.99 5.19 3.28
CA ALA A 157 -18.83 4.73 4.38
C ALA A 157 -19.40 3.33 4.13
N GLU A 158 -19.76 3.02 2.88
CA GLU A 158 -20.33 1.72 2.48
C GLU A 158 -19.33 0.58 2.65
N ARG A 159 -18.08 0.76 2.16
CA ARG A 159 -17.06 -0.29 2.16
C ARG A 159 -15.68 0.27 2.57
N PRO A 160 -15.51 0.61 3.84
CA PRO A 160 -14.18 0.95 4.37
C PRO A 160 -13.27 -0.29 4.40
N LEU A 161 -11.97 -0.06 4.45
CA LEU A 161 -11.04 -1.14 4.79
C LEU A 161 -11.38 -1.65 6.20
N SER A 162 -11.55 -2.96 6.32
CA SER A 162 -12.01 -3.58 7.57
C SER A 162 -11.38 -4.94 7.81
N TYR A 163 -11.35 -5.34 9.07
CA TYR A 163 -10.98 -6.66 9.56
C TYR A 163 -11.74 -6.95 10.85
N ASP A 164 -11.69 -8.17 11.34
CA ASP A 164 -12.32 -8.54 12.61
C ASP A 164 -11.54 -7.94 13.79
N ARG A 165 -12.06 -6.82 14.31
CA ARG A 165 -11.45 -6.09 15.44
C ARG A 165 -11.67 -6.73 16.79
N GLU A 166 -12.67 -7.62 16.91
CA GLU A 166 -13.02 -8.28 18.17
C GLU A 166 -12.25 -9.59 18.38
N SER A 167 -11.57 -10.09 17.36
CA SER A 167 -10.76 -11.30 17.44
C SER A 167 -9.62 -11.16 18.45
N ASP A 168 -9.44 -12.17 19.31
CA ASP A 168 -8.26 -12.30 20.19
C ASP A 168 -7.01 -12.80 19.42
N ILE A 169 -7.23 -13.43 18.26
CA ILE A 169 -6.15 -13.83 17.35
C ILE A 169 -5.57 -12.56 16.71
N ILE A 170 -4.26 -12.46 16.65
CA ILE A 170 -3.60 -11.30 16.05
C ILE A 170 -3.98 -11.19 14.58
N LYS A 171 -4.63 -10.09 14.21
CA LYS A 171 -4.85 -9.72 12.82
C LYS A 171 -3.66 -8.89 12.30
N PRO A 172 -3.12 -9.20 11.12
CA PRO A 172 -1.98 -8.46 10.57
C PRO A 172 -2.24 -6.96 10.42
N GLN A 173 -3.49 -6.59 10.06
CA GLN A 173 -3.92 -5.20 9.97
C GLN A 173 -3.78 -4.47 11.31
N TYR A 174 -4.12 -5.14 12.40
CA TYR A 174 -3.98 -4.59 13.77
C TYR A 174 -2.53 -4.27 14.11
N VAL A 175 -1.59 -5.15 13.74
CA VAL A 175 -0.16 -4.89 13.95
C VAL A 175 0.27 -3.64 13.20
N VAL A 176 -0.11 -3.51 11.91
CA VAL A 176 0.23 -2.35 11.08
C VAL A 176 -0.39 -1.06 11.61
N GLU A 177 -1.66 -1.10 12.03
CA GLU A 177 -2.32 0.06 12.66
C GLU A 177 -1.63 0.48 13.95
N LYS A 178 -1.21 -0.48 14.79
CA LYS A 178 -0.47 -0.19 16.03
C LYS A 178 0.92 0.39 15.76
N ILE A 179 1.62 -0.08 14.72
CA ILE A 179 2.88 0.55 14.29
C ILE A 179 2.61 2.00 13.89
N ASN A 180 1.59 2.26 13.06
CA ASN A 180 1.24 3.63 12.66
C ASN A 180 0.87 4.53 13.86
N GLU A 181 0.07 4.02 14.79
CA GLU A 181 -0.37 4.74 15.98
C GLU A 181 0.82 5.11 16.88
N LEU A 182 1.64 4.14 17.25
CA LEU A 182 2.76 4.34 18.16
C LEU A 182 3.87 5.22 17.56
N THR A 183 4.05 5.17 16.25
CA THR A 183 5.02 6.02 15.53
C THR A 183 4.43 7.37 15.11
N LYS A 184 3.11 7.56 15.27
CA LYS A 184 2.38 8.74 14.77
C LYS A 184 2.64 8.99 13.27
N GLY A 185 2.84 7.92 12.50
CA GLY A 185 3.18 7.99 11.07
C GLY A 185 4.56 8.58 10.76
N ASP A 186 5.47 8.72 11.74
CA ASP A 186 6.78 9.35 11.56
C ASP A 186 7.94 8.35 11.42
N ALA A 187 7.67 7.06 11.32
CA ALA A 187 8.69 6.05 11.03
C ALA A 187 9.00 5.94 9.52
N ILE A 188 10.20 5.48 9.20
CA ILE A 188 10.49 4.96 7.87
C ILE A 188 10.06 3.49 7.87
N ILE A 189 9.15 3.15 6.98
CA ILE A 189 8.64 1.79 6.84
C ILE A 189 9.29 1.16 5.62
N THR A 190 9.89 0.01 5.80
CA THR A 190 10.26 -0.87 4.71
C THR A 190 9.31 -2.07 4.67
N THR A 191 9.13 -2.69 3.54
CA THR A 191 8.35 -3.91 3.47
C THR A 191 9.06 -5.00 2.71
N GLU A 192 8.94 -6.20 3.21
CA GLU A 192 9.10 -7.38 2.39
C GLU A 192 7.93 -7.51 1.40
N VAL A 193 7.92 -8.55 0.57
CA VAL A 193 6.89 -8.74 -0.46
C VAL A 193 5.95 -9.86 -0.09
N GLY A 194 4.65 -9.61 -0.25
CA GLY A 194 3.58 -10.55 0.05
C GLY A 194 2.35 -9.86 0.64
N GLN A 195 1.55 -10.59 1.40
CA GLN A 195 0.38 -10.03 2.11
C GLN A 195 0.79 -8.90 3.06
N ASN A 196 1.92 -9.04 3.75
CA ASN A 196 2.50 -8.01 4.63
C ASN A 196 2.66 -6.66 3.94
N GLN A 197 3.14 -6.64 2.70
CA GLN A 197 3.28 -5.44 1.88
C GLN A 197 1.92 -4.77 1.63
N MET A 198 0.92 -5.56 1.26
CA MET A 198 -0.42 -5.04 0.94
C MET A 198 -1.15 -4.54 2.19
N TRP A 199 -1.08 -5.27 3.32
CA TRP A 199 -1.64 -4.78 4.58
C TRP A 199 -0.97 -3.49 5.03
N THR A 200 0.35 -3.36 4.84
CA THR A 200 1.07 -2.12 5.14
C THR A 200 0.59 -0.97 4.24
N ALA A 201 0.45 -1.21 2.94
CA ALA A 201 -0.04 -0.21 1.98
C ALA A 201 -1.49 0.25 2.28
N GLN A 202 -2.33 -0.64 2.82
CA GLN A 202 -3.73 -0.35 3.14
C GLN A 202 -3.91 0.33 4.50
N PHE A 203 -3.19 -0.11 5.54
CA PHE A 203 -3.49 0.24 6.93
C PHE A 203 -2.48 1.20 7.58
N TYR A 204 -1.29 1.40 7.00
CA TYR A 204 -0.38 2.46 7.43
C TYR A 204 -0.68 3.77 6.69
N LYS A 205 -0.71 4.90 7.40
CA LYS A 205 -0.95 6.22 6.81
C LYS A 205 0.37 6.91 6.48
N PHE A 206 0.72 6.92 5.19
CA PHE A 206 1.91 7.60 4.70
C PHE A 206 1.59 9.07 4.43
N ASP A 207 1.92 9.96 5.36
CA ASP A 207 1.67 11.40 5.24
C ASP A 207 2.85 12.19 4.67
N LYS A 208 4.01 11.55 4.59
CA LYS A 208 5.26 12.16 4.10
C LYS A 208 5.85 11.36 2.95
N PRO A 209 6.42 12.02 1.94
CA PRO A 209 7.14 11.32 0.87
C PRO A 209 8.41 10.65 1.40
N ARG A 210 8.85 9.60 0.72
CA ARG A 210 10.08 8.84 1.03
C ARG A 210 10.08 8.16 2.41
N THR A 211 8.91 7.88 2.98
CA THR A 211 8.78 7.12 4.23
C THR A 211 8.35 5.67 4.01
N LEU A 212 8.07 5.28 2.76
CA LEU A 212 7.87 3.89 2.35
C LEU A 212 8.97 3.46 1.38
N LEU A 213 9.64 2.35 1.69
CA LEU A 213 10.61 1.67 0.85
C LEU A 213 10.10 0.26 0.58
N THR A 214 9.80 -0.05 -0.67
CA THR A 214 9.17 -1.33 -1.03
C THR A 214 9.52 -1.74 -2.46
N SER A 215 9.61 -3.03 -2.73
CA SER A 215 9.77 -3.56 -4.08
C SER A 215 8.41 -3.67 -4.76
N GLY A 216 7.87 -2.54 -5.25
CA GLY A 216 6.55 -2.48 -5.87
C GLY A 216 6.53 -2.74 -7.38
N GLY A 217 7.68 -2.79 -8.03
CA GLY A 217 7.80 -3.11 -9.45
C GLY A 217 8.03 -4.61 -9.69
N LEU A 218 9.19 -5.11 -9.25
CA LEU A 218 9.56 -6.52 -9.42
C LEU A 218 8.96 -7.45 -8.35
N GLY A 219 8.60 -6.91 -7.19
CA GLY A 219 8.06 -7.72 -6.10
C GLY A 219 9.06 -8.70 -5.51
N THR A 220 10.27 -8.23 -5.22
CA THR A 220 11.39 -9.07 -4.77
C THR A 220 11.27 -9.37 -3.27
N MET A 221 11.00 -10.61 -2.90
CA MET A 221 11.13 -11.09 -1.52
C MET A 221 12.59 -10.95 -1.06
N GLY A 222 12.79 -10.48 0.19
CA GLY A 222 14.13 -10.20 0.72
C GLY A 222 14.61 -8.76 0.48
N TYR A 223 13.78 -7.88 -0.05
CA TYR A 223 14.10 -6.46 -0.25
C TYR A 223 14.03 -5.64 1.05
N GLY A 224 13.02 -5.90 1.89
CA GLY A 224 12.63 -5.01 2.99
C GLY A 224 13.70 -4.86 4.05
N PHE A 225 14.27 -5.95 4.54
CA PHE A 225 15.25 -5.90 5.61
C PHE A 225 16.57 -5.24 5.20
N PRO A 226 17.22 -5.58 4.06
CA PRO A 226 18.38 -4.83 3.58
C PRO A 226 18.09 -3.34 3.35
N ALA A 227 16.92 -3.00 2.84
CA ALA A 227 16.48 -1.61 2.68
C ALA A 227 16.35 -0.89 4.04
N ALA A 228 15.85 -1.59 5.08
CA ALA A 228 15.80 -1.06 6.44
C ALA A 228 17.18 -0.74 7.00
N ILE A 229 18.18 -1.61 6.77
CA ILE A 229 19.58 -1.38 7.14
C ILE A 229 20.11 -0.11 6.47
N GLY A 230 19.91 0.01 5.15
CA GLY A 230 20.32 1.20 4.40
C GLY A 230 19.62 2.48 4.87
N ALA A 231 18.32 2.40 5.14
CA ALA A 231 17.56 3.53 5.69
C ALA A 231 18.04 3.95 7.08
N GLN A 232 18.37 2.98 7.94
CA GLN A 232 18.87 3.27 9.30
C GLN A 232 20.27 3.90 9.28
N LEU A 233 21.12 3.50 8.34
CA LEU A 233 22.42 4.15 8.12
C LEU A 233 22.25 5.60 7.66
N ALA A 234 21.33 5.84 6.71
CA ALA A 234 21.07 7.17 6.18
C ALA A 234 20.38 8.10 7.19
N PHE A 235 19.57 7.53 8.09
CA PHE A 235 18.76 8.25 9.07
C PHE A 235 18.93 7.66 10.49
N PRO A 236 20.10 7.83 11.13
CA PRO A 236 20.43 7.14 12.38
C PRO A 236 19.49 7.49 13.56
N ASN A 237 18.84 8.64 13.51
CA ASN A 237 17.94 9.13 14.56
C ASN A 237 16.46 8.85 14.26
N LYS A 238 16.14 8.23 13.12
CA LYS A 238 14.76 7.85 12.78
C LYS A 238 14.49 6.41 13.19
N LEU A 239 13.26 6.15 13.61
CA LEU A 239 12.78 4.78 13.77
C LEU A 239 12.56 4.18 12.37
N VAL A 240 13.21 3.07 12.10
CA VAL A 240 13.04 2.29 10.87
C VAL A 240 12.41 0.95 11.23
N VAL A 241 11.29 0.63 10.59
CA VAL A 241 10.54 -0.61 10.81
C VAL A 241 10.35 -1.33 9.49
N ASP A 242 10.89 -2.55 9.40
CA ASP A 242 10.58 -3.48 8.31
C ASP A 242 9.34 -4.29 8.66
N VAL A 243 8.33 -4.30 7.79
CA VAL A 243 7.15 -5.16 7.93
C VAL A 243 7.33 -6.36 7.01
N ALA A 244 7.67 -7.49 7.61
CA ALA A 244 8.07 -8.70 6.91
C ALA A 244 7.01 -9.81 7.00
N GLY A 245 7.05 -10.75 6.07
CA GLY A 245 6.44 -12.08 6.22
C GLY A 245 7.49 -13.09 6.68
N ASP A 246 7.04 -14.17 7.28
CA ASP A 246 7.89 -15.27 7.77
C ASP A 246 8.67 -15.97 6.65
N GLY A 247 8.10 -16.06 5.44
CA GLY A 247 8.81 -16.59 4.27
C GLY A 247 9.77 -15.59 3.65
N SER A 248 9.39 -14.32 3.54
CA SER A 248 10.19 -13.30 2.83
C SER A 248 11.41 -12.84 3.62
N ILE A 249 11.31 -12.73 4.95
CA ILE A 249 12.47 -12.35 5.78
C ILE A 249 13.62 -13.36 5.68
N GLN A 250 13.31 -14.63 5.44
CA GLN A 250 14.31 -15.69 5.34
C GLN A 250 15.21 -15.54 4.10
N MET A 251 14.79 -14.78 3.08
CA MET A 251 15.56 -14.59 1.86
C MET A 251 16.90 -13.87 2.10
N ASN A 252 16.92 -12.95 3.08
CA ASN A 252 18.09 -12.15 3.42
C ASN A 252 18.28 -12.00 4.95
N ILE A 253 17.85 -12.98 5.73
CA ILE A 253 17.93 -12.94 7.20
C ILE A 253 19.39 -12.89 7.71
N GLN A 254 20.35 -13.38 6.93
CA GLN A 254 21.79 -13.31 7.24
C GLN A 254 22.30 -11.87 7.37
N GLU A 255 21.63 -10.89 6.79
CA GLU A 255 21.95 -9.47 6.94
C GLU A 255 21.75 -8.96 8.39
N LEU A 256 21.18 -9.80 9.26
CA LEU A 256 21.13 -9.52 10.69
C LEU A 256 22.53 -9.36 11.27
N ALA A 257 23.53 -10.09 10.73
CA ALA A 257 24.95 -9.89 11.07
C ALA A 257 25.40 -8.46 10.77
N THR A 258 25.07 -7.93 9.60
CA THR A 258 25.38 -6.55 9.18
C THR A 258 24.74 -5.54 10.13
N ALA A 259 23.47 -5.73 10.50
CA ALA A 259 22.76 -4.85 11.42
C ALA A 259 23.39 -4.86 12.83
N VAL A 260 23.74 -6.05 13.35
CA VAL A 260 24.30 -6.21 14.69
C VAL A 260 25.73 -5.63 14.78
N ILE A 261 26.63 -5.96 13.83
CA ILE A 261 28.02 -5.47 13.82
C ILE A 261 28.04 -3.94 13.75
N ASN A 262 27.16 -3.33 12.96
CA ASN A 262 27.08 -1.88 12.82
C ASN A 262 26.17 -1.21 13.87
N ARG A 263 25.65 -1.96 14.84
CA ARG A 263 24.79 -1.46 15.93
C ARG A 263 23.58 -0.67 15.43
N LEU A 264 22.96 -1.09 14.33
CA LEU A 264 21.84 -0.41 13.72
C LEU A 264 20.53 -0.83 14.42
N PRO A 265 19.76 0.09 15.02
CA PRO A 265 18.59 -0.26 15.82
C PRO A 265 17.33 -0.53 14.94
N VAL A 266 17.50 -1.20 13.83
CA VAL A 266 16.39 -1.59 12.94
C VAL A 266 15.38 -2.49 13.65
N LYS A 267 14.09 -2.34 13.34
CA LYS A 267 12.99 -3.15 13.87
C LYS A 267 12.37 -3.95 12.76
N VAL A 268 12.24 -5.25 12.94
CA VAL A 268 11.60 -6.13 11.97
C VAL A 268 10.33 -6.70 12.60
N ALA A 269 9.18 -6.33 12.07
CA ALA A 269 7.87 -6.84 12.47
C ALA A 269 7.48 -7.98 11.52
N ILE A 270 7.68 -9.22 11.97
CA ILE A 270 7.40 -10.43 11.19
C ILE A 270 5.94 -10.82 11.39
N LEU A 271 5.12 -10.70 10.36
CA LEU A 271 3.74 -11.16 10.31
C LEU A 271 3.74 -12.66 9.95
N ASN A 272 3.89 -13.48 10.98
CA ASN A 272 4.13 -14.93 10.87
C ASN A 272 2.80 -15.68 10.77
N ASN A 273 2.42 -16.06 9.56
CA ASN A 273 1.24 -16.89 9.28
C ASN A 273 1.59 -18.34 8.87
N ARG A 274 2.88 -18.67 8.83
CA ARG A 274 3.41 -19.98 8.41
C ARG A 274 3.08 -20.37 6.97
N PHE A 275 2.94 -19.36 6.10
CA PHE A 275 2.65 -19.56 4.69
C PHE A 275 3.38 -18.53 3.82
N LEU A 276 3.63 -18.90 2.57
CA LEU A 276 3.78 -17.94 1.49
C LEU A 276 2.39 -17.33 1.22
N GLY A 277 1.99 -16.38 2.06
CA GLY A 277 0.60 -16.01 2.29
C GLY A 277 -0.13 -15.50 1.05
N MET A 278 0.51 -14.72 0.16
CA MET A 278 -0.13 -14.23 -1.06
C MET A 278 -0.39 -15.40 -2.03
N VAL A 279 0.56 -16.33 -2.18
CA VAL A 279 0.37 -17.51 -3.03
C VAL A 279 -0.72 -18.43 -2.47
N ARG A 280 -0.73 -18.64 -1.13
CA ARG A 280 -1.80 -19.37 -0.46
C ARG A 280 -3.18 -18.74 -0.74
N GLN A 281 -3.30 -17.40 -0.62
CA GLN A 281 -4.56 -16.70 -0.89
C GLN A 281 -5.07 -16.97 -2.32
N TRP A 282 -4.18 -16.96 -3.31
CA TRP A 282 -4.54 -17.30 -4.68
C TRP A 282 -4.96 -18.75 -4.85
N GLN A 283 -4.24 -19.69 -4.22
CA GLN A 283 -4.59 -21.12 -4.25
C GLN A 283 -5.96 -21.37 -3.62
N GLU A 284 -6.28 -20.67 -2.54
CA GLU A 284 -7.55 -20.76 -1.85
C GLU A 284 -8.70 -20.19 -2.68
N LEU A 285 -8.54 -18.98 -3.24
CA LEU A 285 -9.62 -18.31 -3.98
C LEU A 285 -9.85 -18.87 -5.39
N PHE A 286 -8.81 -19.35 -6.07
CA PHE A 286 -8.88 -19.65 -7.49
C PHE A 286 -8.47 -21.09 -7.87
N TYR A 287 -7.86 -21.85 -6.95
CA TYR A 287 -7.32 -23.18 -7.23
C TYR A 287 -7.79 -24.27 -6.28
N GLN A 288 -9.03 -24.13 -5.76
CA GLN A 288 -9.71 -25.13 -4.93
C GLN A 288 -8.91 -25.60 -3.71
N GLU A 289 -8.24 -24.65 -3.05
CA GLU A 289 -7.42 -24.90 -1.86
C GLU A 289 -6.27 -25.90 -2.09
N ARG A 290 -5.77 -26.03 -3.31
CA ARG A 290 -4.61 -26.87 -3.62
C ARG A 290 -3.33 -26.16 -3.18
N TYR A 291 -3.02 -26.28 -1.89
CA TYR A 291 -1.84 -25.68 -1.28
C TYR A 291 -0.56 -26.44 -1.66
N ALA A 292 0.01 -26.12 -2.80
CA ALA A 292 1.24 -26.73 -3.30
C ALA A 292 2.46 -25.86 -2.91
N HIS A 293 3.33 -26.38 -2.06
CA HIS A 293 4.60 -25.76 -1.63
C HIS A 293 4.49 -24.33 -1.06
N THR A 294 3.36 -24.01 -0.41
CA THR A 294 3.13 -22.70 0.19
C THR A 294 3.05 -22.72 1.70
N ARG A 295 2.90 -23.91 2.27
CA ARG A 295 2.87 -24.14 3.72
C ARG A 295 4.29 -24.25 4.27
N LEU A 296 4.56 -23.53 5.35
CA LEU A 296 5.87 -23.43 5.98
C LEU A 296 5.92 -24.00 7.41
N ASP A 297 4.83 -24.65 7.88
CA ASP A 297 4.65 -25.06 9.27
C ASP A 297 5.85 -25.81 9.86
N ASP A 298 6.42 -26.75 9.11
CA ASP A 298 7.52 -27.61 9.59
C ASP A 298 8.91 -26.99 9.35
N THR A 299 8.96 -25.85 8.64
CA THR A 299 10.22 -25.24 8.17
C THR A 299 10.41 -23.81 8.66
N VAL A 300 9.39 -23.17 9.28
CA VAL A 300 9.52 -21.83 9.86
C VAL A 300 10.43 -21.89 11.07
N PRO A 301 11.55 -21.16 11.05
CA PRO A 301 12.47 -21.15 12.18
C PRO A 301 11.88 -20.40 13.37
N ASP A 302 12.42 -20.63 14.55
CA ASP A 302 12.15 -19.78 15.71
C ASP A 302 12.89 -18.45 15.57
N PHE A 303 12.18 -17.40 15.16
CA PHE A 303 12.78 -16.07 14.92
C PHE A 303 13.35 -15.42 16.19
N VAL A 304 12.84 -15.75 17.37
CA VAL A 304 13.41 -15.28 18.65
C VAL A 304 14.78 -15.89 18.85
N LYS A 305 14.91 -17.22 18.68
CA LYS A 305 16.22 -17.89 18.79
C LYS A 305 17.20 -17.46 17.74
N ILE A 306 16.74 -17.17 16.49
CA ILE A 306 17.59 -16.60 15.46
C ILE A 306 18.13 -15.24 15.89
N ALA A 307 17.26 -14.34 16.38
CA ALA A 307 17.70 -13.04 16.86
C ALA A 307 18.77 -13.17 17.94
N GLU A 308 18.54 -14.02 18.93
CA GLU A 308 19.48 -14.30 20.02
C GLU A 308 20.80 -14.86 19.52
N ALA A 309 20.78 -15.82 18.59
CA ALA A 309 21.98 -16.40 17.98
C ALA A 309 22.85 -15.38 17.25
N TYR A 310 22.25 -14.33 16.69
CA TYR A 310 22.97 -13.18 16.10
C TYR A 310 23.28 -12.07 17.11
N ASN A 311 23.01 -12.22 18.40
CA ASN A 311 23.12 -11.18 19.42
C ASN A 311 22.20 -9.96 19.17
N ALA A 312 21.10 -10.14 18.44
CA ALA A 312 19.99 -9.20 18.34
C ALA A 312 18.99 -9.47 19.49
N VAL A 313 17.90 -8.73 19.51
CA VAL A 313 16.80 -8.95 20.46
C VAL A 313 15.63 -9.65 19.74
N GLY A 314 15.15 -10.74 20.33
CA GLY A 314 13.98 -11.46 19.84
C GLY A 314 12.78 -11.26 20.76
N LEU A 315 11.64 -10.83 20.22
CA LEU A 315 10.37 -10.68 20.94
C LEU A 315 9.27 -11.45 20.21
N ARG A 316 8.26 -11.91 20.94
CA ARG A 316 7.13 -12.64 20.34
C ARG A 316 5.81 -12.21 20.95
N ALA A 317 4.78 -12.08 20.09
CA ALA A 317 3.39 -11.96 20.49
C ALA A 317 2.55 -13.07 19.84
N LYS A 318 1.72 -13.74 20.64
CA LYS A 318 0.80 -14.80 20.21
C LYS A 318 -0.68 -14.41 20.39
N ARG A 319 -0.95 -13.36 21.15
CA ARG A 319 -2.29 -12.83 21.42
C ARG A 319 -2.33 -11.34 21.11
N LYS A 320 -3.48 -10.84 20.71
CA LYS A 320 -3.72 -9.43 20.40
C LYS A 320 -3.25 -8.47 21.50
N SER A 321 -3.49 -8.83 22.78
CA SER A 321 -3.10 -8.04 23.95
C SER A 321 -1.58 -7.86 24.11
N GLU A 322 -0.78 -8.71 23.48
CA GLU A 322 0.69 -8.69 23.57
C GLU A 322 1.34 -7.81 22.47
N VAL A 323 0.58 -7.42 21.42
CA VAL A 323 1.12 -6.68 20.27
C VAL A 323 1.67 -5.32 20.68
N GLU A 324 0.89 -4.51 21.39
CA GLU A 324 1.31 -3.17 21.78
C GLU A 324 2.47 -3.17 22.78
N PRO A 325 2.49 -4.02 23.84
CA PRO A 325 3.65 -4.20 24.70
C PRO A 325 4.93 -4.55 23.94
N VAL A 326 4.88 -5.52 23.03
CA VAL A 326 6.04 -5.95 22.21
C VAL A 326 6.55 -4.80 21.34
N LEU A 327 5.66 -4.04 20.68
CA LEU A 327 6.04 -2.88 19.88
C LEU A 327 6.70 -1.78 20.73
N LYS A 328 6.13 -1.45 21.90
CA LYS A 328 6.69 -0.44 22.81
C LYS A 328 8.07 -0.82 23.32
N GLU A 329 8.24 -2.08 23.72
CA GLU A 329 9.53 -2.61 24.15
C GLU A 329 10.55 -2.52 23.01
N ALA A 330 10.21 -3.03 21.82
CA ALA A 330 11.09 -3.02 20.65
C ALA A 330 11.54 -1.62 20.28
N PHE A 331 10.62 -0.64 20.28
CA PHE A 331 10.94 0.74 19.90
C PHE A 331 11.86 1.45 20.88
N GLY A 332 11.86 1.02 22.17
CA GLY A 332 12.75 1.52 23.19
C GLY A 332 14.19 0.95 23.13
N VAL A 333 14.38 -0.21 22.47
CA VAL A 333 15.66 -0.90 22.40
C VAL A 333 16.57 -0.29 21.35
N LYS A 334 17.84 0.02 21.72
CA LYS A 334 18.86 0.58 20.79
C LYS A 334 19.72 -0.52 20.12
N ARG A 335 19.08 -1.61 19.74
CA ARG A 335 19.71 -2.76 19.06
C ARG A 335 18.75 -3.26 17.97
N PRO A 336 19.21 -4.07 17.00
CA PRO A 336 18.32 -4.78 16.10
C PRO A 336 17.32 -5.63 16.88
N VAL A 337 16.03 -5.60 16.47
CA VAL A 337 14.96 -6.38 17.11
C VAL A 337 14.18 -7.11 16.05
N LEU A 338 14.01 -8.43 16.21
CA LEU A 338 13.02 -9.22 15.48
C LEU A 338 11.78 -9.40 16.37
N MET A 339 10.63 -8.97 15.89
CA MET A 339 9.34 -9.12 16.56
C MET A 339 8.51 -10.17 15.80
N ASP A 340 8.33 -11.34 16.37
CA ASP A 340 7.56 -12.44 15.79
C ASP A 340 6.09 -12.36 16.22
N PHE A 341 5.23 -11.80 15.36
CA PHE A 341 3.79 -11.75 15.56
C PHE A 341 3.13 -12.98 14.94
N VAL A 342 2.69 -13.92 15.75
CA VAL A 342 1.96 -15.12 15.28
C VAL A 342 0.54 -14.69 14.92
N ILE A 343 0.31 -14.44 13.64
CA ILE A 343 -0.95 -13.90 13.14
C ILE A 343 -1.91 -14.99 12.66
N ASP A 344 -3.16 -14.59 12.45
CA ASP A 344 -4.17 -15.44 11.82
C ASP A 344 -3.72 -15.89 10.41
N TRP A 345 -3.49 -17.18 10.24
CA TRP A 345 -3.05 -17.74 8.97
C TRP A 345 -4.13 -17.71 7.89
N GLN A 346 -5.41 -17.66 8.26
CA GLN A 346 -6.54 -17.60 7.34
C GLN A 346 -6.78 -16.18 6.78
N GLU A 347 -6.15 -15.18 7.39
CA GLU A 347 -6.37 -13.80 6.99
C GLU A 347 -5.94 -13.56 5.54
N LYS A 348 -6.75 -12.79 4.81
CA LYS A 348 -6.53 -12.44 3.39
C LYS A 348 -6.47 -10.93 3.19
N VAL A 349 -5.83 -10.53 2.12
CA VAL A 349 -5.84 -9.14 1.69
C VAL A 349 -7.13 -8.89 0.89
N PHE A 350 -8.02 -8.10 1.47
CA PHE A 350 -9.23 -7.59 0.81
C PHE A 350 -9.28 -6.07 0.87
N PRO A 351 -9.95 -5.41 -0.11
CA PRO A 351 -10.51 -5.96 -1.33
C PRO A 351 -9.48 -6.59 -2.27
N MET A 352 -9.94 -7.42 -3.20
CA MET A 352 -9.07 -8.00 -4.23
C MET A 352 -9.80 -8.02 -5.59
N VAL A 353 -9.16 -7.49 -6.63
CA VAL A 353 -9.62 -7.62 -8.01
C VAL A 353 -9.00 -8.88 -8.61
N PRO A 354 -9.80 -9.85 -9.08
CA PRO A 354 -9.27 -11.03 -9.76
C PRO A 354 -8.46 -10.66 -11.01
N ALA A 355 -7.46 -11.48 -11.35
CA ALA A 355 -6.68 -11.24 -12.56
C ALA A 355 -7.58 -11.22 -13.80
N GLY A 356 -7.39 -10.22 -14.67
CA GLY A 356 -8.18 -10.03 -15.89
C GLY A 356 -9.59 -9.46 -15.68
N ALA A 357 -9.98 -9.15 -14.45
CA ALA A 357 -11.25 -8.46 -14.15
C ALA A 357 -11.10 -6.93 -14.23
N ALA A 358 -12.22 -6.23 -14.41
CA ALA A 358 -12.28 -4.78 -14.27
C ALA A 358 -11.98 -4.36 -12.81
N ILE A 359 -11.40 -3.18 -12.61
CA ILE A 359 -10.96 -2.75 -11.27
C ILE A 359 -12.09 -2.57 -10.25
N ASP A 360 -13.32 -2.45 -10.69
CA ASP A 360 -14.50 -2.39 -9.84
C ASP A 360 -15.17 -3.75 -9.58
N SER A 361 -14.68 -4.82 -10.23
CA SER A 361 -15.09 -6.20 -9.99
C SER A 361 -14.33 -6.80 -8.81
N MET A 362 -14.53 -6.24 -7.61
CA MET A 362 -13.79 -6.60 -6.43
C MET A 362 -14.42 -7.76 -5.65
N LEU A 363 -13.59 -8.64 -5.12
CA LEU A 363 -13.95 -9.61 -4.09
C LEU A 363 -13.82 -8.97 -2.71
N PHE A 364 -14.76 -9.28 -1.83
CA PHE A 364 -14.79 -8.84 -0.44
C PHE A 364 -14.95 -10.04 0.49
N ARG A 365 -14.53 -9.90 1.73
CA ARG A 365 -14.62 -10.95 2.77
C ARG A 365 -16.04 -11.54 2.93
N GLU A 366 -17.07 -10.74 2.81
CA GLU A 366 -18.47 -11.15 2.96
C GLU A 366 -18.95 -12.05 1.81
N GLU A 367 -18.44 -11.84 0.61
CA GLU A 367 -18.75 -12.61 -0.58
C GLU A 367 -18.10 -13.98 -0.58
N GLU A 368 -16.91 -14.09 0.03
CA GLU A 368 -16.24 -15.37 0.24
C GLU A 368 -17.11 -16.35 1.04
N LYS A 369 -17.72 -15.91 2.15
CA LYS A 369 -18.63 -16.73 2.96
C LYS A 369 -19.85 -17.21 2.17
N LYS A 370 -20.30 -16.46 1.16
CA LYS A 370 -21.40 -16.87 0.28
C LYS A 370 -20.95 -17.89 -0.77
N VAL A 371 -19.73 -17.77 -1.29
CA VAL A 371 -19.14 -18.71 -2.25
C VAL A 371 -18.83 -20.04 -1.54
N GLU A 372 -18.22 -20.02 -0.37
CA GLU A 372 -17.96 -21.22 0.45
C GLU A 372 -19.25 -21.97 0.79
N LYS A 373 -20.33 -21.24 1.18
CA LYS A 373 -21.64 -21.86 1.44
C LYS A 373 -22.22 -22.52 0.20
N LYS A 374 -22.08 -21.91 -0.98
CA LYS A 374 -22.54 -22.50 -2.24
C LYS A 374 -21.73 -23.75 -2.63
N LEU A 375 -20.41 -23.72 -2.46
CA LEU A 375 -19.54 -24.87 -2.74
C LEU A 375 -19.75 -26.04 -1.76
N LYS A 376 -20.05 -25.77 -0.49
CA LYS A 376 -20.41 -26.79 0.50
C LYS A 376 -21.82 -27.37 0.30
N ALA A 377 -22.72 -26.65 -0.36
CA ALA A 377 -24.07 -27.14 -0.69
C ALA A 377 -24.11 -28.00 -1.97
N VAL A 378 -23.05 -28.04 -2.75
CA VAL A 378 -22.91 -28.82 -3.99
C VAL A 378 -22.09 -30.12 -3.75
N LYS A 379 -21.47 -30.28 -2.59
CA LYS A 379 -20.89 -31.53 -2.09
C LYS A 379 -21.86 -32.26 -1.20
#